data_55315017619b45a744234d65ca6a9c4b
#
_entry.id   55315017619b45a744234d65ca6a9c4b
#
_cell.length_a   1.000
_cell.length_b   1.000
_cell.length_c   1.000
_cell.angle_alpha   90.00
_cell.angle_beta   90.00
_cell.angle_gamma   90.00
#
_symmetry.space_group_name_H-M   'P 1'
#
loop_
_entity.id
_entity.type
_entity.pdbx_description
1 polymer ?
#
loop_
_entity_poly.entity_id
_entity_poly.type
_entity_poly.pdbx_seq_one_letter_code
_entity_poly.pdbx_strand_id
1 'polypeptide(L)'
;MAVLVAAMSVSPVLVLAQPQVADLRAREVLSSPAFLASHPDMRFRQLGHQAQAAGRLGEARSHFQAAARYADKLSQAALAEMWWTGQGGPADRALGYAWMDLAAERGTPFLLAQRERYWAALAPAERVRAISEGRALYQAFGDPAAQPRLERELRSGLRNVTGSRTGAVAANMDMFVRDTRGARVVDPDAFYQNDYWQPTLYWQWKAEELAQAGRSSGTVDVGAPTTISRPTD
;
A
#
# COMPACT_ATOMS: atom_id res chain seq x y z
N MET A 1 -4.16 -49.58 -53.39
CA MET A 1 -3.18 -49.24 -52.33
C MET A 1 -3.40 -47.81 -51.90
N ALA A 2 -4.03 -47.63 -50.74
CA ALA A 2 -4.29 -46.29 -50.17
C ALA A 2 -3.26 -46.06 -49.07
N VAL A 3 -2.46 -44.97 -49.22
CA VAL A 3 -1.48 -44.57 -48.24
C VAL A 3 -2.16 -43.61 -47.26
N LEU A 4 -2.28 -44.04 -46.00
CA LEU A 4 -2.81 -43.22 -44.91
C LEU A 4 -1.67 -42.38 -44.34
N VAL A 5 -1.72 -41.06 -44.54
CA VAL A 5 -0.80 -40.10 -43.88
C VAL A 5 -1.41 -39.70 -42.55
N ALA A 6 -0.78 -40.19 -41.48
CA ALA A 6 -1.13 -39.75 -40.09
C ALA A 6 -0.50 -38.39 -39.82
N ALA A 7 -1.33 -37.36 -39.68
CA ALA A 7 -0.93 -36.04 -39.20
C ALA A 7 -0.72 -36.08 -37.68
N MET A 8 0.53 -35.96 -37.22
CA MET A 8 0.87 -35.74 -35.80
C MET A 8 0.55 -34.26 -35.44
N SER A 9 -0.50 -34.05 -34.67
CA SER A 9 -0.78 -32.76 -34.07
C SER A 9 0.14 -32.56 -32.88
N VAL A 10 1.11 -31.64 -33.03
CA VAL A 10 1.92 -31.15 -31.90
C VAL A 10 1.08 -30.10 -31.17
N SER A 11 0.54 -30.44 -30.00
CA SER A 11 -0.11 -29.48 -29.12
C SER A 11 0.93 -28.52 -28.56
N PRO A 12 0.73 -27.20 -28.61
CA PRO A 12 1.63 -26.27 -27.93
C PRO A 12 1.47 -26.43 -26.41
N VAL A 13 2.54 -26.85 -25.77
CA VAL A 13 2.66 -26.81 -24.30
C VAL A 13 2.72 -25.34 -23.91
N LEU A 14 1.63 -24.83 -23.36
CA LEU A 14 1.53 -23.47 -22.84
C LEU A 14 2.44 -23.35 -21.61
N VAL A 15 3.59 -22.70 -21.76
CA VAL A 15 4.51 -22.40 -20.65
C VAL A 15 3.90 -21.25 -19.84
N LEU A 16 2.98 -21.58 -18.93
CA LEU A 16 2.35 -20.62 -17.97
C LEU A 16 3.09 -20.53 -16.62
N ALA A 17 4.32 -21.05 -16.53
CA ALA A 17 4.98 -21.23 -15.23
C ALA A 17 5.81 -20.03 -14.74
N GLN A 18 6.17 -19.07 -15.57
CA GLN A 18 7.12 -18.01 -15.19
C GLN A 18 6.55 -16.86 -14.34
N PRO A 19 5.34 -16.31 -14.59
CA PRO A 19 4.83 -15.21 -13.77
C PRO A 19 4.52 -15.63 -12.32
N GLN A 20 4.12 -16.86 -12.08
CA GLN A 20 3.81 -17.34 -10.72
C GLN A 20 5.05 -17.48 -9.82
N VAL A 21 6.19 -17.89 -10.36
CA VAL A 21 7.44 -18.05 -9.59
C VAL A 21 8.03 -16.68 -9.24
N ALA A 22 8.01 -15.72 -10.15
CA ALA A 22 8.46 -14.36 -9.89
C ALA A 22 7.61 -13.68 -8.82
N ASP A 23 6.28 -13.85 -8.85
CA ASP A 23 5.35 -13.32 -7.84
C ASP A 23 5.58 -13.94 -6.45
N LEU A 24 5.86 -15.24 -6.37
CA LEU A 24 6.17 -15.89 -5.10
C LEU A 24 7.49 -15.39 -4.50
N ARG A 25 8.54 -15.21 -5.30
CA ARG A 25 9.83 -14.66 -4.86
C ARG A 25 9.66 -13.21 -4.36
N ALA A 26 8.94 -12.37 -5.10
CA ALA A 26 8.64 -11.02 -4.67
C ALA A 26 7.90 -10.99 -3.33
N ARG A 27 6.88 -11.82 -3.14
CA ARG A 27 6.15 -11.93 -1.86
C ARG A 27 7.05 -12.38 -0.71
N GLU A 28 7.97 -13.31 -0.95
CA GLU A 28 8.93 -13.76 0.05
C GLU A 28 9.86 -12.63 0.49
N VAL A 29 10.40 -11.85 -0.44
CA VAL A 29 11.20 -10.66 -0.16
C VAL A 29 10.40 -9.64 0.64
N LEU A 30 9.23 -9.22 0.14
CA LEU A 30 8.40 -8.16 0.71
C LEU A 30 7.87 -8.50 2.12
N SER A 31 7.79 -9.78 2.48
CA SER A 31 7.41 -10.24 3.82
C SER A 31 8.59 -10.53 4.74
N SER A 32 9.83 -10.46 4.24
CA SER A 32 11.01 -10.79 5.03
C SER A 32 11.30 -9.73 6.10
N PRO A 33 11.74 -10.13 7.31
CA PRO A 33 12.09 -9.18 8.37
C PRO A 33 13.17 -8.19 7.96
N ALA A 34 14.15 -8.62 7.14
CA ALA A 34 15.24 -7.78 6.68
C ALA A 34 14.74 -6.65 5.76
N PHE A 35 13.81 -6.97 4.85
CA PHE A 35 13.17 -5.98 3.98
C PHE A 35 12.31 -5.01 4.79
N LEU A 36 11.43 -5.54 5.63
CA LEU A 36 10.51 -4.76 6.45
C LEU A 36 11.23 -3.86 7.46
N ALA A 37 12.46 -4.19 7.88
CA ALA A 37 13.25 -3.32 8.74
C ALA A 37 13.54 -1.95 8.10
N SER A 38 13.68 -1.92 6.78
CA SER A 38 13.99 -0.70 6.01
C SER A 38 12.76 -0.08 5.34
N HIS A 39 11.60 -0.75 5.42
CA HIS A 39 10.34 -0.33 4.84
C HIS A 39 9.26 -0.17 5.94
N PRO A 40 9.38 0.87 6.78
CA PRO A 40 8.51 1.05 7.95
C PRO A 40 7.04 1.25 7.57
N ASP A 41 6.74 1.82 6.40
CA ASP A 41 5.39 1.93 5.85
C ASP A 41 4.73 0.55 5.71
N MET A 42 5.41 -0.40 5.08
CA MET A 42 4.93 -1.76 4.89
C MET A 42 4.93 -2.57 6.19
N ARG A 43 6.00 -2.44 6.98
CA ARG A 43 6.10 -3.14 8.27
C ARG A 43 4.95 -2.78 9.19
N PHE A 44 4.70 -1.49 9.40
CA PHE A 44 3.64 -1.06 10.29
C PHE A 44 2.26 -1.35 9.72
N ARG A 45 2.04 -1.27 8.41
CA ARG A 45 0.79 -1.72 7.79
C ARG A 45 0.54 -3.20 8.05
N GLN A 46 1.54 -4.06 7.89
CA GLN A 46 1.44 -5.49 8.18
C GLN A 46 1.10 -5.75 9.65
N LEU A 47 1.78 -5.08 10.57
CA LEU A 47 1.49 -5.17 12.01
C LEU A 47 0.07 -4.70 12.32
N GLY A 48 -0.41 -3.64 11.68
CA GLY A 48 -1.78 -3.16 11.78
C GLY A 48 -2.80 -4.22 11.39
N HIS A 49 -2.63 -4.86 10.25
CA HIS A 49 -3.50 -5.95 9.82
C HIS A 49 -3.43 -7.18 10.73
N GLN A 50 -2.24 -7.54 11.23
CA GLN A 50 -2.09 -8.64 12.18
C GLN A 50 -2.82 -8.35 13.50
N ALA A 51 -2.68 -7.15 14.03
CA ALA A 51 -3.37 -6.72 15.24
C ALA A 51 -4.89 -6.68 15.03
N GLN A 52 -5.35 -6.18 13.88
CA GLN A 52 -6.77 -6.15 13.49
C GLN A 52 -7.36 -7.56 13.41
N ALA A 53 -6.68 -8.48 12.72
CA ALA A 53 -7.10 -9.90 12.61
C ALA A 53 -7.14 -10.61 13.98
N ALA A 54 -6.29 -10.19 14.92
CA ALA A 54 -6.28 -10.71 16.29
C ALA A 54 -7.26 -9.99 17.23
N GLY A 55 -8.10 -9.07 16.73
CA GLY A 55 -9.06 -8.31 17.53
C GLY A 55 -8.44 -7.22 18.42
N ARG A 56 -7.13 -6.97 18.34
CA ARG A 56 -6.42 -5.93 19.10
C ARG A 56 -6.51 -4.58 18.36
N LEU A 57 -7.74 -4.05 18.29
CA LEU A 57 -8.06 -2.89 17.45
C LEU A 57 -7.34 -1.60 17.85
N GLY A 58 -7.06 -1.39 19.14
CA GLY A 58 -6.27 -0.23 19.60
C GLY A 58 -4.83 -0.27 19.12
N GLU A 59 -4.19 -1.47 19.13
CA GLU A 59 -2.86 -1.68 18.57
C GLU A 59 -2.87 -1.51 17.06
N ALA A 60 -3.90 -2.04 16.37
CA ALA A 60 -4.06 -1.89 14.92
C ALA A 60 -4.08 -0.41 14.53
N ARG A 61 -4.87 0.42 15.22
CA ARG A 61 -4.94 1.88 15.00
C ARG A 61 -3.56 2.53 15.17
N SER A 62 -2.83 2.16 16.23
CA SER A 62 -1.48 2.69 16.49
C SER A 62 -0.49 2.29 15.39
N HIS A 63 -0.54 1.06 14.90
CA HIS A 63 0.31 0.59 13.82
C HIS A 63 -0.02 1.25 12.49
N PHE A 64 -1.29 1.38 12.11
CA PHE A 64 -1.66 2.11 10.90
C PHE A 64 -1.24 3.58 10.97
N GLN A 65 -1.34 4.22 12.14
CA GLN A 65 -0.84 5.58 12.33
C GLN A 65 0.68 5.67 12.17
N ALA A 66 1.43 4.67 12.63
CA ALA A 66 2.86 4.59 12.42
C ALA A 66 3.20 4.43 10.92
N ALA A 67 2.46 3.60 10.16
CA ALA A 67 2.62 3.46 8.71
C ALA A 67 2.28 4.77 7.96
N ALA A 68 1.20 5.45 8.39
CA ALA A 68 0.77 6.71 7.81
C ALA A 68 1.83 7.82 7.86
N ARG A 69 2.75 7.78 8.84
CA ARG A 69 3.91 8.71 8.94
C ARG A 69 4.87 8.60 7.75
N TYR A 70 4.78 7.51 7.01
CA TYR A 70 5.63 7.18 5.86
C TYR A 70 4.84 7.19 4.54
N ALA A 71 3.78 7.98 4.46
CA ALA A 71 2.93 8.19 3.29
C ALA A 71 2.19 6.93 2.80
N ASP A 72 1.92 5.95 3.68
CA ASP A 72 1.17 4.75 3.33
C ASP A 72 -0.34 5.03 3.24
N LYS A 73 -0.84 5.24 2.02
CA LYS A 73 -2.22 5.61 1.74
C LYS A 73 -3.25 4.56 2.16
N LEU A 74 -2.90 3.29 2.07
CA LEU A 74 -3.77 2.20 2.51
C LEU A 74 -3.95 2.22 4.03
N SER A 75 -2.89 2.51 4.80
CA SER A 75 -2.99 2.68 6.26
C SER A 75 -3.74 3.96 6.64
N GLN A 76 -3.59 5.05 5.88
CA GLN A 76 -4.38 6.27 6.10
C GLN A 76 -5.88 6.00 5.88
N ALA A 77 -6.23 5.22 4.85
CA ALA A 77 -7.62 4.79 4.60
C ALA A 77 -8.15 3.83 5.69
N ALA A 78 -7.32 2.90 6.16
CA ALA A 78 -7.69 2.02 7.28
C ALA A 78 -7.96 2.82 8.57
N LEU A 79 -7.13 3.82 8.87
CA LEU A 79 -7.36 4.74 9.98
C LEU A 79 -8.67 5.51 9.83
N ALA A 80 -8.96 6.01 8.62
CA ALA A 80 -10.19 6.70 8.33
C ALA A 80 -11.42 5.83 8.67
N GLU A 81 -11.42 4.58 8.23
CA GLU A 81 -12.46 3.61 8.52
C GLU A 81 -12.57 3.32 10.03
N MET A 82 -11.45 3.11 10.71
CA MET A 82 -11.42 2.84 12.14
C MET A 82 -11.94 4.01 12.98
N TRP A 83 -11.63 5.25 12.61
CA TRP A 83 -12.19 6.44 13.25
C TRP A 83 -13.68 6.63 12.93
N TRP A 84 -14.08 6.37 11.68
CA TRP A 84 -15.46 6.50 11.24
C TRP A 84 -16.40 5.54 11.97
N THR A 85 -15.96 4.29 12.14
CA THR A 85 -16.76 3.19 12.71
C THR A 85 -16.56 3.00 14.22
N GLY A 86 -15.54 3.62 14.82
CA GLY A 86 -15.20 3.44 16.24
C GLY A 86 -14.42 2.16 16.52
N GLN A 87 -13.74 1.58 15.53
CA GLN A 87 -12.89 0.42 15.76
C GLN A 87 -11.61 0.81 16.50
N GLY A 88 -11.40 0.22 17.68
CA GLY A 88 -10.23 0.48 18.53
C GLY A 88 -10.33 1.74 19.40
N GLY A 89 -11.53 2.33 19.55
CA GLY A 89 -11.82 3.48 20.38
C GLY A 89 -13.13 4.16 19.97
N PRO A 90 -13.52 5.25 20.61
CA PRO A 90 -14.73 5.98 20.25
C PRO A 90 -14.74 6.38 18.76
N ALA A 91 -15.92 6.32 18.14
CA ALA A 91 -16.11 6.82 16.79
C ALA A 91 -15.92 8.34 16.74
N ASP A 92 -15.23 8.81 15.72
CA ASP A 92 -15.04 10.22 15.42
C ASP A 92 -15.11 10.43 13.91
N ARG A 93 -16.31 10.79 13.43
CA ARG A 93 -16.58 10.91 12.00
C ARG A 93 -15.86 12.07 11.34
N ALA A 94 -15.65 13.17 12.05
CA ALA A 94 -14.90 14.32 11.53
C ALA A 94 -13.42 13.93 11.31
N LEU A 95 -12.81 13.26 12.29
CA LEU A 95 -11.45 12.75 12.17
C LEU A 95 -11.35 11.62 11.14
N GLY A 96 -12.37 10.74 11.06
CA GLY A 96 -12.47 9.70 10.03
C GLY A 96 -12.46 10.30 8.62
N TYR A 97 -13.24 11.36 8.38
CA TYR A 97 -13.20 12.09 7.12
C TYR A 97 -11.82 12.72 6.85
N ALA A 98 -11.24 13.38 7.85
CA ALA A 98 -9.95 14.04 7.69
C ALA A 98 -8.83 13.05 7.28
N TRP A 99 -8.82 11.84 7.85
CA TRP A 99 -7.93 10.76 7.43
C TRP A 99 -8.23 10.24 6.02
N MET A 100 -9.52 10.16 5.62
CA MET A 100 -9.89 9.73 4.26
C MET A 100 -9.53 10.77 3.21
N ASP A 101 -9.70 12.06 3.51
CA ASP A 101 -9.27 13.16 2.65
C ASP A 101 -7.76 13.12 2.41
N LEU A 102 -6.98 12.89 3.48
CA LEU A 102 -5.55 12.70 3.39
C LEU A 102 -5.16 11.46 2.57
N ALA A 103 -5.85 10.33 2.75
CA ALA A 103 -5.62 9.12 1.96
C ALA A 103 -5.88 9.36 0.46
N ALA A 104 -6.85 10.20 0.14
CA ALA A 104 -7.27 10.53 -1.22
C ALA A 104 -6.41 11.62 -1.90
N GLU A 105 -5.38 12.18 -1.24
CA GLU A 105 -4.60 13.33 -1.78
C GLU A 105 -3.95 13.07 -3.14
N ARG A 106 -3.68 11.79 -3.48
CA ARG A 106 -3.12 11.39 -4.79
C ARG A 106 -4.17 11.22 -5.89
N GLY A 107 -5.43 11.54 -5.62
CA GLY A 107 -6.50 11.45 -6.61
C GLY A 107 -6.96 10.04 -6.95
N THR A 108 -6.68 9.05 -6.12
CA THR A 108 -7.05 7.65 -6.37
C THR A 108 -8.58 7.48 -6.37
N PRO A 109 -9.22 6.98 -7.45
CA PRO A 109 -10.67 7.06 -7.63
C PRO A 109 -11.49 6.43 -6.49
N PHE A 110 -11.11 5.25 -5.99
CA PHE A 110 -11.88 4.60 -4.92
C PHE A 110 -11.78 5.34 -3.58
N LEU A 111 -10.63 5.98 -3.29
CA LEU A 111 -10.46 6.80 -2.09
C LEU A 111 -11.21 8.11 -2.20
N LEU A 112 -11.21 8.74 -3.37
CA LEU A 112 -12.04 9.92 -3.64
C LEU A 112 -13.52 9.61 -3.46
N ALA A 113 -14.01 8.51 -4.04
CA ALA A 113 -15.39 8.08 -3.87
C ALA A 113 -15.76 7.84 -2.40
N GLN A 114 -14.86 7.25 -1.62
CA GLN A 114 -15.08 7.04 -0.19
C GLN A 114 -15.07 8.37 0.60
N ARG A 115 -14.15 9.27 0.27
CA ARG A 115 -14.11 10.63 0.83
C ARG A 115 -15.42 11.36 0.62
N GLU A 116 -15.96 11.35 -0.60
CA GLU A 116 -17.23 12.02 -0.92
C GLU A 116 -18.40 11.40 -0.15
N ARG A 117 -18.45 10.09 -0.01
CA ARG A 117 -19.46 9.42 0.83
C ARG A 117 -19.38 9.87 2.29
N TYR A 118 -18.18 9.97 2.84
CA TYR A 118 -18.01 10.46 4.22
C TYR A 118 -18.44 11.92 4.34
N TRP A 119 -18.03 12.78 3.41
CA TRP A 119 -18.43 14.19 3.40
C TRP A 119 -19.93 14.37 3.36
N ALA A 120 -20.61 13.65 2.49
CA ALA A 120 -22.06 13.72 2.36
C ALA A 120 -22.79 13.32 3.66
N ALA A 121 -22.21 12.40 4.43
CA ALA A 121 -22.78 11.88 5.67
C ALA A 121 -22.43 12.72 6.92
N LEU A 122 -21.51 13.69 6.85
CA LEU A 122 -21.15 14.57 7.98
C LEU A 122 -22.21 15.65 8.22
N ALA A 123 -22.52 15.88 9.51
CA ALA A 123 -23.27 17.05 9.94
C ALA A 123 -22.45 18.34 9.74
N PRO A 124 -23.11 19.52 9.65
CA PRO A 124 -22.41 20.79 9.42
C PRO A 124 -21.28 21.09 10.44
N ALA A 125 -21.52 20.82 11.72
CA ALA A 125 -20.50 21.01 12.75
C ALA A 125 -19.31 20.04 12.60
N GLU A 126 -19.58 18.79 12.21
CA GLU A 126 -18.52 17.81 11.94
C GLU A 126 -17.67 18.22 10.73
N ARG A 127 -18.26 18.81 9.69
CA ARG A 127 -17.53 19.32 8.50
C ARG A 127 -16.56 20.43 8.89
N VAL A 128 -16.97 21.37 9.72
CA VAL A 128 -16.09 22.46 10.21
C VAL A 128 -14.89 21.87 10.96
N ARG A 129 -15.14 20.92 11.85
CA ARG A 129 -14.07 20.24 12.60
C ARG A 129 -13.18 19.42 11.68
N ALA A 130 -13.74 18.68 10.73
CA ALA A 130 -13.00 17.88 9.77
C ALA A 130 -12.00 18.69 8.94
N ILE A 131 -12.37 19.89 8.50
CA ILE A 131 -11.46 20.80 7.78
C ILE A 131 -10.31 21.26 8.69
N SER A 132 -10.60 21.57 9.95
CA SER A 132 -9.56 21.96 10.92
C SER A 132 -8.58 20.83 11.21
N GLU A 133 -9.09 19.64 11.51
CA GLU A 133 -8.29 18.42 11.75
C GLU A 133 -7.48 18.03 10.51
N GLY A 134 -8.08 18.12 9.33
CA GLY A 134 -7.43 17.81 8.05
C GLY A 134 -6.17 18.65 7.80
N ARG A 135 -6.16 19.91 8.17
CA ARG A 135 -4.97 20.77 8.05
C ARG A 135 -3.80 20.25 8.90
N ALA A 136 -4.07 19.89 10.15
CA ALA A 136 -3.06 19.36 11.06
C ALA A 136 -2.53 18.00 10.58
N LEU A 137 -3.43 17.12 10.10
CA LEU A 137 -3.06 15.83 9.54
C LEU A 137 -2.22 15.99 8.28
N TYR A 138 -2.58 16.87 7.36
CA TYR A 138 -1.82 17.13 6.14
C TYR A 138 -0.39 17.61 6.46
N GLN A 139 -0.25 18.52 7.41
CA GLN A 139 1.07 19.00 7.84
C GLN A 139 1.95 17.88 8.42
N ALA A 140 1.34 16.93 9.14
CA ALA A 140 2.06 15.87 9.82
C ALA A 140 2.29 14.61 8.97
N PHE A 141 1.32 14.26 8.10
CA PHE A 141 1.23 12.97 7.40
C PHE A 141 1.02 13.08 5.89
N GLY A 142 0.83 14.29 5.34
CA GLY A 142 0.73 14.53 3.90
C GLY A 142 2.02 14.17 3.17
N ASP A 143 1.94 13.94 1.89
CA ASP A 143 3.08 13.52 1.06
C ASP A 143 4.30 14.43 1.21
N PRO A 144 4.18 15.78 1.26
CA PRO A 144 5.34 16.64 1.42
C PRO A 144 6.13 16.41 2.73
N ALA A 145 5.45 15.96 3.79
CA ALA A 145 6.07 15.67 5.08
C ALA A 145 6.48 14.19 5.21
N ALA A 146 5.68 13.28 4.70
CA ALA A 146 5.80 11.84 4.93
C ALA A 146 6.76 11.14 3.95
N GLN A 147 6.72 11.51 2.67
CA GLN A 147 7.61 10.92 1.65
C GLN A 147 9.10 11.11 1.98
N PRO A 148 9.60 12.31 2.34
CA PRO A 148 11.01 12.47 2.70
C PRO A 148 11.45 11.66 3.93
N ARG A 149 10.52 11.31 4.82
CA ARG A 149 10.83 10.42 5.96
C ARG A 149 11.13 9.01 5.46
N LEU A 150 10.24 8.44 4.63
CA LEU A 150 10.45 7.11 4.07
C LEU A 150 11.70 7.06 3.21
N GLU A 151 11.94 8.04 2.36
CA GLU A 151 13.13 8.09 1.50
C GLU A 151 14.44 8.07 2.30
N ARG A 152 14.46 8.69 3.49
CA ARG A 152 15.62 8.59 4.39
C ARG A 152 15.81 7.18 4.91
N GLU A 153 14.71 6.49 5.28
CA GLU A 153 14.76 5.09 5.74
C GLU A 153 15.24 4.16 4.61
N LEU A 154 14.73 4.31 3.39
CA LEU A 154 15.18 3.52 2.24
C LEU A 154 16.67 3.69 1.98
N ARG A 155 17.14 4.95 1.93
CA ARG A 155 18.57 5.23 1.73
C ARG A 155 19.46 4.71 2.88
N SER A 156 18.99 4.81 4.11
CA SER A 156 19.69 4.28 5.28
C SER A 156 19.70 2.76 5.28
N GLY A 157 18.55 2.16 5.00
CA GLY A 157 18.38 0.72 4.93
C GLY A 157 19.29 0.09 3.86
N LEU A 158 19.30 0.65 2.65
CA LEU A 158 20.17 0.16 1.58
C LEU A 158 21.65 0.18 1.97
N ARG A 159 22.14 1.25 2.61
CA ARG A 159 23.52 1.32 3.11
C ARG A 159 23.81 0.28 4.18
N ASN A 160 22.87 0.05 5.10
CA ASN A 160 23.06 -0.89 6.21
C ASN A 160 23.07 -2.34 5.71
N VAL A 161 22.23 -2.67 4.73
CA VAL A 161 22.13 -4.04 4.19
C VAL A 161 23.30 -4.35 3.26
N THR A 162 23.75 -3.39 2.44
CA THR A 162 24.88 -3.59 1.52
C THR A 162 26.25 -3.45 2.19
N GLY A 163 26.32 -2.86 3.39
CA GLY A 163 27.57 -2.49 4.04
C GLY A 163 28.37 -1.43 3.27
N SER A 164 27.79 -0.85 2.22
CA SER A 164 28.42 0.13 1.34
C SER A 164 27.90 1.54 1.61
N ARG A 165 28.80 2.52 1.69
CA ARG A 165 28.42 3.94 1.82
C ARG A 165 27.63 4.48 0.63
N THR A 166 27.76 3.85 -0.53
CA THR A 166 27.09 4.22 -1.79
C THR A 166 25.87 3.34 -2.09
N GLY A 167 25.62 2.30 -1.28
CA GLY A 167 24.54 1.35 -1.53
C GLY A 167 24.83 0.38 -2.68
N ALA A 168 26.10 0.25 -3.12
CA ALA A 168 26.47 -0.69 -4.15
C ALA A 168 26.40 -2.13 -3.63
N VAL A 169 25.68 -2.99 -4.36
CA VAL A 169 25.56 -4.43 -4.07
C VAL A 169 26.78 -5.14 -4.64
N ALA A 170 27.45 -5.96 -3.81
CA ALA A 170 28.49 -6.86 -4.31
C ALA A 170 27.85 -8.02 -5.08
N ALA A 171 28.28 -8.23 -6.31
CA ALA A 171 27.84 -9.39 -7.10
C ALA A 171 28.21 -10.71 -6.38
N ASN A 172 27.29 -11.68 -6.36
CA ASN A 172 27.45 -13.03 -5.79
C ASN A 172 27.43 -13.13 -4.24
N MET A 173 26.62 -12.35 -3.54
CA MET A 173 26.39 -12.60 -2.11
C MET A 173 25.08 -13.37 -1.90
N ASP A 174 25.15 -14.55 -1.26
CA ASP A 174 23.98 -15.22 -0.71
C ASP A 174 23.44 -14.41 0.46
N MET A 175 22.16 -13.99 0.39
CA MET A 175 21.52 -13.26 1.47
C MET A 175 20.78 -14.23 2.38
N PHE A 176 21.24 -14.36 3.61
CA PHE A 176 20.57 -15.16 4.64
C PHE A 176 19.69 -14.27 5.50
N VAL A 177 18.37 -14.45 5.42
CA VAL A 177 17.42 -13.82 6.32
C VAL A 177 17.02 -14.79 7.41
N ARG A 178 17.23 -14.42 8.68
CA ARG A 178 16.74 -15.18 9.82
C ARG A 178 15.35 -14.70 10.22
N ASP A 179 14.43 -15.64 10.28
CA ASP A 179 13.11 -15.45 10.88
C ASP A 179 12.88 -16.50 12.00
N THR A 180 11.68 -16.50 12.58
CA THR A 180 11.28 -17.48 13.63
C THR A 180 11.25 -18.93 13.14
N ARG A 181 11.34 -19.16 11.81
CA ARG A 181 11.35 -20.50 11.17
C ARG A 181 12.74 -20.95 10.78
N GLY A 182 13.79 -20.13 11.01
CA GLY A 182 15.18 -20.43 10.69
C GLY A 182 15.81 -19.47 9.68
N ALA A 183 17.01 -19.81 9.20
CA ALA A 183 17.68 -19.04 8.15
C ALA A 183 17.18 -19.48 6.78
N ARG A 184 16.79 -18.52 5.94
CA ARG A 184 16.44 -18.74 4.54
C ARG A 184 17.34 -17.93 3.64
N VAL A 185 17.62 -18.49 2.47
CA VAL A 185 18.28 -17.74 1.39
C VAL A 185 17.22 -16.96 0.67
N VAL A 186 17.38 -15.63 0.61
CA VAL A 186 16.56 -14.74 -0.19
C VAL A 186 17.34 -14.41 -1.45
N ASP A 187 16.66 -14.42 -2.59
CA ASP A 187 17.23 -14.03 -3.87
C ASP A 187 17.71 -12.57 -3.81
N PRO A 188 19.01 -12.29 -3.91
CA PRO A 188 19.53 -10.93 -3.82
C PRO A 188 19.00 -10.03 -4.93
N ASP A 189 18.83 -10.55 -6.15
CA ASP A 189 18.33 -9.76 -7.29
C ASP A 189 16.89 -9.32 -7.04
N ALA A 190 16.06 -10.19 -6.46
CA ALA A 190 14.69 -9.84 -6.06
C ALA A 190 14.66 -8.85 -4.89
N PHE A 191 15.60 -8.97 -3.93
CA PHE A 191 15.67 -8.09 -2.77
C PHE A 191 16.13 -6.68 -3.13
N TYR A 192 17.14 -6.56 -4.01
CA TYR A 192 17.73 -5.28 -4.40
C TYR A 192 17.11 -4.66 -5.64
N GLN A 193 15.92 -5.08 -6.05
CA GLN A 193 15.21 -4.44 -7.16
C GLN A 193 15.09 -2.94 -6.92
N ASN A 194 15.41 -2.16 -7.95
CA ASN A 194 15.42 -0.70 -7.87
C ASN A 194 14.07 -0.12 -7.41
N ASP A 195 12.97 -0.76 -7.79
CA ASP A 195 11.60 -0.37 -7.43
C ASP A 195 11.36 -0.35 -5.91
N TYR A 196 12.15 -1.10 -5.16
CA TYR A 196 12.03 -1.13 -3.71
C TYR A 196 12.93 -0.14 -2.97
N TRP A 197 14.01 0.33 -3.60
CA TRP A 197 15.03 1.12 -2.91
C TRP A 197 15.24 2.52 -3.47
N GLN A 198 14.95 2.74 -4.75
CA GLN A 198 15.06 4.07 -5.36
C GLN A 198 13.76 4.86 -5.14
N PRO A 199 13.79 6.04 -4.49
CA PRO A 199 12.58 6.76 -4.12
C PRO A 199 11.59 6.97 -5.26
N THR A 200 12.06 7.42 -6.43
CA THR A 200 11.18 7.67 -7.58
C THR A 200 10.45 6.41 -8.03
N LEU A 201 11.16 5.28 -8.15
CA LEU A 201 10.59 4.01 -8.57
C LEU A 201 9.71 3.42 -7.47
N TYR A 202 10.11 3.58 -6.21
CA TYR A 202 9.31 3.18 -5.07
C TYR A 202 7.92 3.83 -5.07
N TRP A 203 7.85 5.14 -5.32
CA TRP A 203 6.56 5.83 -5.36
C TRP A 203 5.72 5.43 -6.57
N GLN A 204 6.31 5.09 -7.71
CA GLN A 204 5.60 4.52 -8.85
C GLN A 204 5.01 3.15 -8.50
N TRP A 205 5.83 2.26 -7.93
CA TRP A 205 5.37 0.95 -7.46
C TRP A 205 4.25 1.07 -6.41
N LYS A 206 4.37 1.99 -5.46
CA LYS A 206 3.30 2.25 -4.46
C LYS A 206 2.02 2.81 -5.08
N ALA A 207 2.11 3.57 -6.14
CA ALA A 207 0.95 4.06 -6.88
C ALA A 207 0.23 2.91 -7.62
N GLU A 208 0.98 1.97 -8.19
CA GLU A 208 0.43 0.76 -8.80
C GLU A 208 -0.24 -0.16 -7.78
N GLU A 209 0.39 -0.38 -6.61
CA GLU A 209 -0.20 -1.11 -5.48
C GLU A 209 -1.56 -0.51 -5.08
N LEU A 210 -1.60 0.81 -4.95
CA LEU A 210 -2.81 1.54 -4.59
C LEU A 210 -3.91 1.41 -5.67
N ALA A 211 -3.55 1.50 -6.94
CA ALA A 211 -4.47 1.30 -8.05
C ALA A 211 -5.02 -0.13 -8.10
N GLN A 212 -4.19 -1.14 -7.78
CA GLN A 212 -4.61 -2.54 -7.70
C GLN A 212 -5.59 -2.78 -6.53
N ALA A 213 -5.35 -2.16 -5.37
CA ALA A 213 -6.25 -2.24 -4.23
C ALA A 213 -7.67 -1.75 -4.58
N GLY A 214 -7.78 -0.67 -5.39
CA GLY A 214 -9.06 -0.17 -5.88
C GLY A 214 -9.81 -1.14 -6.78
N ARG A 215 -9.10 -1.89 -7.63
CA ARG A 215 -9.70 -2.91 -8.50
C ARG A 215 -10.22 -4.13 -7.71
N SER A 216 -9.54 -4.47 -6.63
CA SER A 216 -9.92 -5.60 -5.77
C SER A 216 -11.14 -5.30 -4.89
N SER A 217 -11.42 -4.02 -4.65
CA SER A 217 -12.51 -3.56 -3.77
C SER A 217 -13.90 -3.60 -4.42
N GLY A 218 -14.02 -4.09 -5.65
CA GLY A 218 -15.28 -4.20 -6.39
C GLY A 218 -15.57 -2.98 -7.26
N THR A 219 -16.33 -3.19 -8.33
CA THR A 219 -16.83 -2.15 -9.25
C THR A 219 -17.79 -1.24 -8.47
N VAL A 220 -17.40 0.00 -8.20
CA VAL A 220 -18.37 1.05 -7.83
C VAL A 220 -19.06 1.43 -9.13
N ASP A 221 -20.32 1.01 -9.27
CA ASP A 221 -21.20 1.50 -10.33
C ASP A 221 -21.45 3.00 -10.06
N VAL A 222 -20.71 3.84 -10.73
CA VAL A 222 -20.96 5.29 -10.73
C VAL A 222 -22.12 5.50 -11.68
N GLY A 223 -23.34 5.60 -11.14
CA GLY A 223 -24.52 5.95 -11.91
C GLY A 223 -24.26 7.17 -12.80
N ALA A 224 -24.88 7.23 -13.96
CA ALA A 224 -24.71 8.30 -14.93
C ALA A 224 -24.84 9.69 -14.27
N PRO A 225 -24.00 10.67 -14.62
CA PRO A 225 -24.04 11.99 -14.01
C PRO A 225 -25.40 12.64 -14.23
N THR A 226 -26.09 12.94 -13.14
CA THR A 226 -27.37 13.67 -13.19
C THR A 226 -27.06 15.13 -13.53
N THR A 227 -27.48 15.60 -14.69
CA THR A 227 -27.39 17.02 -15.08
C THR A 227 -28.34 17.81 -14.19
N ILE A 228 -27.80 18.62 -13.30
CA ILE A 228 -28.61 19.61 -12.53
C ILE A 228 -28.92 20.76 -13.49
N SER A 229 -30.17 20.85 -13.94
CA SER A 229 -30.66 22.01 -14.70
C SER A 229 -30.58 23.27 -13.81
N ARG A 230 -29.88 24.28 -14.30
CA ARG A 230 -29.81 25.58 -13.65
C ARG A 230 -31.24 26.21 -13.63
N PRO A 231 -31.73 26.71 -12.49
CA PRO A 231 -32.98 27.45 -12.52
C PRO A 231 -32.81 28.68 -13.45
N THR A 232 -33.69 28.84 -14.39
CA THR A 232 -33.83 30.07 -15.17
C THR A 232 -34.60 31.06 -14.31
N ASP A 233 -33.98 32.20 -13.97
CA ASP A 233 -34.65 33.39 -13.45
C ASP A 233 -35.64 33.97 -14.48
#